data_e9d8b7f76fecba835ef02580b133c169
#
_entry.id   e9d8b7f76fecba835ef02580b133c169
#
_cell.length_a   1.000
_cell.length_b   1.000
_cell.length_c   1.000
_cell.angle_alpha   90.00
_cell.angle_beta   90.00
_cell.angle_gamma   90.00
#
_symmetry.space_group_name_H-M   'P 1'
#
loop_
_entity.id
_entity.type
_entity.pdbx_description
1 polymer ?
#
loop_
_entity_poly.entity_id
_entity_poly.type
_entity_poly.pdbx_seq_one_letter_code
_entity_poly.pdbx_strand_id
1 'polypeptide(L)'
;GGIFTSGNPAPGETSKTYGADITLSTSHFLGYPRNFYVNAYGLKAENEGVTEDNKSFGFSANYPDGIWEGMLVFREIQKNFDPGVGFVQRSNVRMYRVGGGYNPRPKDFLNLDDMRHGIYYTRFERLDNGLLESSELHVSWLHWYFKSGEAIHSFMDYKASEERLFEDFEISPGVVLPVGHYKMDRHSIRIGSARKRRISAFVSVTWGDFWSGSAEQISGSVTVKLPPWFT
;
A
#
# COMPACT_ATOMS: atom_id res chain seq x y z
N GLY A 1 3.39 -22.98 2.76
CA GLY A 1 3.61 -22.92 4.20
C GLY A 1 2.36 -23.23 5.00
N GLY A 2 2.50 -23.31 6.32
CA GLY A 2 1.40 -23.45 7.27
C GLY A 2 1.72 -22.71 8.56
N ILE A 3 0.68 -22.25 9.25
CA ILE A 3 0.79 -21.56 10.52
C ILE A 3 -0.21 -22.14 11.52
N PHE A 4 0.23 -22.26 12.75
CA PHE A 4 -0.62 -22.50 13.91
C PHE A 4 -0.13 -21.64 15.07
N THR A 5 -1.03 -20.90 15.68
CA THR A 5 -0.78 -20.15 16.90
C THR A 5 -1.86 -20.47 17.93
N SER A 6 -1.48 -20.48 19.20
CA SER A 6 -2.42 -20.60 20.32
C SER A 6 -1.92 -19.74 21.47
N GLY A 7 -2.79 -18.96 22.07
CA GLY A 7 -2.44 -18.06 23.15
C GLY A 7 -3.66 -17.45 23.82
N ASN A 8 -3.40 -16.68 24.85
CA ASN A 8 -4.40 -15.97 25.62
C ASN A 8 -4.14 -14.46 25.41
N PRO A 9 -4.81 -13.80 24.46
CA PRO A 9 -4.61 -12.37 24.18
C PRO A 9 -5.01 -11.48 25.38
N ALA A 10 -5.96 -11.94 26.18
CA ALA A 10 -6.34 -11.31 27.44
C ALA A 10 -6.59 -12.39 28.52
N PRO A 11 -6.55 -12.02 29.83
CA PRO A 11 -6.84 -12.95 30.91
C PRO A 11 -8.21 -13.60 30.77
N GLY A 12 -8.24 -14.94 30.69
CA GLY A 12 -9.46 -15.71 30.53
C GLY A 12 -9.91 -15.95 29.09
N GLU A 13 -9.23 -15.40 28.10
CA GLU A 13 -9.52 -15.60 26.69
C GLU A 13 -8.58 -16.62 26.07
N THR A 14 -9.10 -17.41 25.15
CA THR A 14 -8.30 -18.36 24.35
C THR A 14 -8.50 -18.06 22.87
N SER A 15 -7.41 -17.82 22.16
CA SER A 15 -7.40 -17.65 20.72
C SER A 15 -6.50 -18.67 20.05
N LYS A 16 -6.97 -19.25 18.94
CA LYS A 16 -6.20 -20.13 18.07
C LYS A 16 -6.32 -19.64 16.64
N THR A 17 -5.20 -19.55 15.95
CA THR A 17 -5.20 -19.24 14.51
C THR A 17 -4.43 -20.30 13.75
N TYR A 18 -5.01 -20.76 12.67
CA TYR A 18 -4.36 -21.72 11.77
C TYR A 18 -4.67 -21.39 10.33
N GLY A 19 -3.78 -21.82 9.46
CA GLY A 19 -3.95 -21.65 8.04
C GLY A 19 -2.79 -22.16 7.22
N ALA A 20 -2.90 -21.97 5.94
CA ALA A 20 -1.90 -22.37 4.97
C ALA A 20 -1.77 -21.32 3.85
N ASP A 21 -0.61 -21.35 3.22
CA ASP A 21 -0.33 -20.58 2.01
C ASP A 21 0.40 -21.44 0.98
N ILE A 22 0.28 -21.03 -0.27
CA ILE A 22 1.04 -21.58 -1.39
C ILE A 22 1.55 -20.46 -2.26
N THR A 23 2.81 -20.55 -2.68
CA THR A 23 3.42 -19.69 -3.68
C THR A 23 3.90 -20.52 -4.85
N LEU A 24 3.43 -20.20 -6.03
CA LEU A 24 3.90 -20.75 -7.30
C LEU A 24 4.67 -19.66 -8.03
N SER A 25 5.88 -19.97 -8.48
CA SER A 25 6.74 -18.99 -9.16
C SER A 25 7.44 -19.62 -10.36
N THR A 26 7.70 -18.80 -11.35
CA THR A 26 8.53 -19.15 -12.50
C THR A 26 9.45 -18.01 -12.86
N SER A 27 10.65 -18.32 -13.34
CA SER A 27 11.58 -17.37 -13.94
C SER A 27 11.51 -17.35 -15.47
N HIS A 28 10.60 -18.13 -16.07
CA HIS A 28 10.43 -18.26 -17.52
C HIS A 28 8.95 -18.10 -17.89
N PHE A 29 8.38 -16.92 -17.58
CA PHE A 29 6.98 -16.65 -17.86
C PHE A 29 6.75 -16.51 -19.37
N LEU A 30 5.80 -17.28 -19.90
CA LEU A 30 5.47 -17.34 -21.34
C LEU A 30 6.68 -17.65 -22.24
N GLY A 31 7.67 -18.40 -21.73
CA GLY A 31 8.88 -18.75 -22.50
C GLY A 31 9.97 -17.69 -22.51
N TYR A 32 9.78 -16.56 -21.86
CA TYR A 32 10.77 -15.49 -21.70
C TYR A 32 11.45 -15.55 -20.33
N PRO A 33 12.70 -15.13 -20.17
CA PRO A 33 13.42 -15.10 -18.88
C PRO A 33 12.88 -13.98 -17.98
N ARG A 34 11.65 -14.15 -17.52
CA ARG A 34 10.88 -13.18 -16.74
C ARG A 34 10.23 -13.85 -15.55
N ASN A 35 10.21 -13.15 -14.43
CA ASN A 35 9.61 -13.64 -13.20
C ASN A 35 8.09 -13.43 -13.21
N PHE A 36 7.38 -14.44 -12.74
CA PHE A 36 5.97 -14.35 -12.42
C PHE A 36 5.69 -15.22 -11.21
N TYR A 37 4.87 -14.74 -10.30
CA TYR A 37 4.44 -15.55 -9.16
C TYR A 37 3.00 -15.30 -8.77
N VAL A 38 2.38 -16.36 -8.28
CA VAL A 38 1.04 -16.36 -7.69
C VAL A 38 1.16 -16.84 -6.25
N ASN A 39 0.53 -16.14 -5.35
CA ASN A 39 0.40 -16.55 -3.96
C ASN A 39 -1.08 -16.65 -3.60
N ALA A 40 -1.45 -17.66 -2.83
CA ALA A 40 -2.76 -17.78 -2.23
C ALA A 40 -2.63 -18.22 -0.77
N TYR A 41 -3.53 -17.75 0.08
CA TYR A 41 -3.56 -18.12 1.49
C TYR A 41 -4.99 -18.26 2.00
N GLY A 42 -5.14 -19.02 3.08
CA GLY A 42 -6.36 -19.10 3.87
C GLY A 42 -6.03 -19.25 5.35
N LEU A 43 -6.69 -18.45 6.17
CA LEU A 43 -6.55 -18.43 7.63
C LEU A 43 -7.91 -18.57 8.30
N LYS A 44 -7.96 -19.18 9.47
CA LYS A 44 -9.12 -19.19 10.36
C LYS A 44 -8.66 -18.89 11.77
N ALA A 45 -9.37 -17.99 12.45
CA ALA A 45 -9.20 -17.71 13.87
C ALA A 45 -10.35 -18.29 14.67
N GLU A 46 -10.05 -18.98 15.75
CA GLU A 46 -11.02 -19.56 16.69
C GLU A 46 -10.88 -18.87 18.03
N ASN A 47 -11.86 -18.04 18.36
CA ASN A 47 -11.97 -17.31 19.59
C ASN A 47 -13.19 -17.79 20.35
N GLU A 48 -13.19 -17.66 21.66
CA GLU A 48 -14.30 -18.09 22.50
C GLU A 48 -15.59 -17.37 22.13
N GLY A 49 -16.67 -18.12 21.91
CA GLY A 49 -17.99 -17.57 21.50
C GLY A 49 -18.10 -17.17 20.03
N VAL A 50 -17.05 -17.30 19.21
CA VAL A 50 -17.04 -16.93 17.79
C VAL A 50 -17.10 -18.18 16.93
N THR A 51 -18.20 -18.38 16.20
CA THR A 51 -18.42 -19.57 15.33
C THR A 51 -18.41 -19.27 13.85
N GLU A 52 -18.68 -18.02 13.45
CA GLU A 52 -18.87 -17.61 12.05
C GLU A 52 -18.05 -16.36 11.73
N ASP A 53 -17.84 -16.12 10.43
CA ASP A 53 -17.15 -14.95 9.89
C ASP A 53 -15.75 -14.71 10.46
N ASN A 54 -15.04 -15.78 10.75
CA ASN A 54 -13.73 -15.79 11.42
C ASN A 54 -12.57 -16.20 10.50
N LYS A 55 -12.71 -15.95 9.20
CA LYS A 55 -11.71 -16.34 8.19
C LYS A 55 -11.09 -15.12 7.52
N SER A 56 -9.87 -15.31 7.03
CA SER A 56 -9.22 -14.42 6.08
C SER A 56 -8.60 -15.24 4.96
N PHE A 57 -8.82 -14.85 3.71
CA PHE A 57 -8.22 -15.52 2.56
C PHE A 57 -7.96 -14.53 1.44
N GLY A 58 -7.07 -14.91 0.55
CA GLY A 58 -6.74 -14.08 -0.58
C GLY A 58 -5.79 -14.74 -1.55
N PHE A 59 -5.63 -14.06 -2.68
CA PHE A 59 -4.62 -14.40 -3.66
C PHE A 59 -3.98 -13.15 -4.24
N SER A 60 -2.78 -13.31 -4.79
CA SER A 60 -2.11 -12.29 -5.58
C SER A 60 -1.40 -12.90 -6.77
N ALA A 61 -1.36 -12.16 -7.87
CA ALA A 61 -0.55 -12.47 -9.04
C ALA A 61 0.35 -11.27 -9.34
N ASN A 62 1.63 -11.52 -9.54
CA ASN A 62 2.63 -10.46 -9.68
C ASN A 62 3.59 -10.78 -10.83
N TYR A 63 3.82 -9.76 -11.63
CA TYR A 63 4.79 -9.76 -12.72
C TYR A 63 5.81 -8.63 -12.50
N PRO A 64 6.87 -8.89 -11.73
CA PRO A 64 7.89 -7.90 -11.37
C PRO A 64 9.03 -7.90 -12.40
N ASP A 65 8.73 -7.70 -13.67
CA ASP A 65 9.76 -7.55 -14.69
C ASP A 65 10.39 -6.15 -14.65
N GLY A 66 11.66 -6.03 -15.07
CA GLY A 66 12.41 -4.79 -14.89
C GLY A 66 11.87 -3.58 -15.66
N ILE A 67 11.21 -3.80 -16.82
CA ILE A 67 10.64 -2.72 -17.66
C ILE A 67 9.14 -2.61 -17.45
N TRP A 68 8.43 -3.72 -17.41
CA TRP A 68 7.00 -3.79 -17.18
C TRP A 68 6.74 -4.48 -15.86
N GLU A 69 5.83 -3.94 -15.08
CA GLU A 69 5.35 -4.58 -13.87
C GLU A 69 3.83 -4.63 -13.85
N GLY A 70 3.30 -5.64 -13.20
CA GLY A 70 1.87 -5.80 -13.05
C GLY A 70 1.54 -6.54 -11.76
N MET A 71 0.43 -6.18 -11.14
CA MET A 71 -0.06 -6.85 -9.95
C MET A 71 -1.58 -6.93 -9.93
N LEU A 72 -2.06 -8.03 -9.39
CA LEU A 72 -3.45 -8.24 -9.01
C LEU A 72 -3.48 -8.82 -7.60
N VAL A 73 -4.29 -8.24 -6.71
CA VAL A 73 -4.48 -8.74 -5.36
C VAL A 73 -5.97 -8.78 -5.05
N PHE A 74 -6.40 -9.89 -4.50
CA PHE A 74 -7.71 -10.07 -3.89
C PHE A 74 -7.52 -10.51 -2.44
N ARG A 75 -8.28 -9.93 -1.52
CA ARG A 75 -8.27 -10.32 -0.11
C ARG A 75 -9.65 -10.15 0.49
N GLU A 76 -10.08 -11.12 1.26
CA GLU A 76 -11.27 -11.03 2.10
C GLU A 76 -10.88 -11.26 3.55
N ILE A 77 -11.35 -10.38 4.43
CA ILE A 77 -11.16 -10.48 5.88
C ILE A 77 -12.53 -10.37 6.51
N GLN A 78 -13.02 -11.45 7.05
CA GLN A 78 -14.33 -11.53 7.63
C GLN A 78 -14.44 -10.74 8.94
N LYS A 79 -15.66 -10.43 9.36
CA LYS A 79 -15.97 -9.52 10.45
C LYS A 79 -15.31 -9.94 11.77
N ASN A 80 -15.38 -11.22 12.09
CA ASN A 80 -14.93 -11.78 13.35
C ASN A 80 -13.53 -12.43 13.27
N PHE A 81 -12.79 -12.17 12.19
CA PHE A 81 -11.43 -12.66 12.07
C PHE A 81 -10.50 -11.84 12.96
N ASP A 82 -10.12 -12.41 14.10
CA ASP A 82 -9.14 -11.87 15.04
C ASP A 82 -8.11 -12.95 15.38
N PRO A 83 -6.87 -12.84 14.92
CA PRO A 83 -5.86 -13.86 15.12
C PRO A 83 -5.25 -13.90 16.53
N GLY A 84 -5.65 -13.02 17.44
CA GLY A 84 -5.20 -12.98 18.85
C GLY A 84 -3.73 -12.58 19.04
N VAL A 85 -2.82 -13.09 18.24
CA VAL A 85 -1.38 -12.77 18.26
C VAL A 85 -0.94 -11.98 17.04
N GLY A 86 -1.86 -11.39 16.32
CA GLY A 86 -1.62 -10.59 15.13
C GLY A 86 -2.46 -9.32 15.14
N PHE A 87 -2.23 -8.47 14.16
CA PHE A 87 -2.99 -7.24 13.99
C PHE A 87 -3.79 -7.27 12.69
N VAL A 88 -5.09 -7.01 12.80
CA VAL A 88 -6.00 -6.87 11.66
C VAL A 88 -6.38 -5.40 11.54
N GLN A 89 -5.84 -4.75 10.54
CA GLN A 89 -6.08 -3.31 10.32
C GLN A 89 -7.55 -3.00 9.97
N ARG A 90 -8.18 -3.88 9.17
CA ARG A 90 -9.58 -3.80 8.77
C ARG A 90 -10.18 -5.19 8.74
N SER A 91 -11.31 -5.38 9.38
CA SER A 91 -12.17 -6.57 9.25
C SER A 91 -13.46 -6.21 8.53
N ASN A 92 -14.26 -7.22 8.18
CA ASN A 92 -15.52 -7.06 7.46
C ASN A 92 -15.35 -6.44 6.06
N VAL A 93 -14.23 -6.73 5.39
CA VAL A 93 -13.89 -6.09 4.11
C VAL A 93 -13.43 -7.08 3.06
N ARG A 94 -13.72 -6.73 1.82
CA ARG A 94 -13.14 -7.31 0.61
C ARG A 94 -12.28 -6.27 -0.10
N MET A 95 -11.04 -6.61 -0.37
CA MET A 95 -10.08 -5.73 -1.01
C MET A 95 -9.71 -6.25 -2.39
N TYR A 96 -9.76 -5.36 -3.36
CA TYR A 96 -9.23 -5.55 -4.70
C TYR A 96 -8.11 -4.55 -4.92
N ARG A 97 -7.00 -5.00 -5.47
CA ARG A 97 -5.94 -4.11 -5.94
C ARG A 97 -5.44 -4.59 -7.29
N VAL A 98 -5.39 -3.67 -8.23
CA VAL A 98 -4.84 -3.89 -9.56
C VAL A 98 -3.93 -2.74 -9.91
N GLY A 99 -2.86 -3.02 -10.61
CA GLY A 99 -1.96 -1.97 -11.06
C GLY A 99 -0.83 -2.50 -11.89
N GLY A 100 -0.08 -1.56 -12.44
CA GLY A 100 1.10 -1.87 -13.22
C GLY A 100 1.90 -0.63 -13.54
N GLY A 101 3.08 -0.86 -14.09
CA GLY A 101 4.01 0.21 -14.40
C GLY A 101 4.86 -0.08 -15.63
N TYR A 102 5.43 1.00 -16.14
CA TYR A 102 6.42 0.99 -17.22
C TYR A 102 7.68 1.72 -16.74
N ASN A 103 8.79 1.01 -16.62
CA ASN A 103 10.02 1.43 -15.98
C ASN A 103 11.21 1.42 -16.97
N PRO A 104 11.24 2.31 -17.97
CA PRO A 104 12.31 2.33 -18.96
C PRO A 104 13.64 2.83 -18.35
N ARG A 105 14.75 2.29 -18.88
CA ARG A 105 16.11 2.74 -18.58
C ARG A 105 16.76 3.32 -19.82
N PRO A 106 16.56 4.60 -20.07
CA PRO A 106 17.12 5.23 -21.28
C PRO A 106 18.63 5.33 -21.17
N LYS A 107 19.35 4.97 -22.25
CA LYS A 107 20.82 4.99 -22.25
C LYS A 107 21.39 6.40 -22.28
N ASP A 108 20.83 7.30 -23.08
CA ASP A 108 21.40 8.62 -23.38
C ASP A 108 20.33 9.73 -23.42
N PHE A 109 19.40 9.70 -22.46
CA PHE A 109 18.36 10.71 -22.35
C PHE A 109 18.47 11.44 -21.01
N LEU A 110 18.69 12.74 -21.02
CA LEU A 110 18.73 13.64 -19.86
C LEU A 110 19.58 13.13 -18.66
N ASN A 111 20.60 12.30 -18.93
CA ASN A 111 21.41 11.66 -17.88
C ASN A 111 20.58 10.82 -16.88
N LEU A 112 19.45 10.29 -17.34
CA LEU A 112 18.58 9.42 -16.55
C LEU A 112 19.17 8.00 -16.45
N ASP A 113 18.99 7.40 -15.29
CA ASP A 113 19.31 5.98 -15.03
C ASP A 113 18.07 5.11 -15.10
N ASP A 114 16.99 5.58 -14.48
CA ASP A 114 15.75 4.84 -14.36
C ASP A 114 14.57 5.83 -14.38
N MET A 115 13.48 5.43 -15.02
CA MET A 115 12.22 6.14 -15.01
C MET A 115 11.14 5.16 -14.55
N ARG A 116 10.18 5.64 -13.78
CA ARG A 116 9.05 4.81 -13.34
C ARG A 116 7.74 5.53 -13.54
N HIS A 117 6.84 4.84 -14.21
CA HIS A 117 5.49 5.27 -14.48
C HIS A 117 4.56 4.17 -13.99
N GLY A 118 3.56 4.51 -13.20
CA GLY A 118 2.68 3.50 -12.63
C GLY A 118 1.26 3.99 -12.43
N ILE A 119 0.32 3.06 -12.48
CA ILE A 119 -1.06 3.26 -12.12
C ILE A 119 -1.52 2.10 -11.25
N TYR A 120 -2.11 2.43 -10.10
CA TYR A 120 -2.56 1.45 -9.11
C TYR A 120 -3.94 1.86 -8.60
N TYR A 121 -4.85 0.92 -8.58
CA TYR A 121 -6.18 1.11 -8.02
C TYR A 121 -6.40 0.10 -6.90
N THR A 122 -6.83 0.60 -5.74
CA THR A 122 -7.20 -0.22 -4.59
C THR A 122 -8.64 0.12 -4.21
N ARG A 123 -9.43 -0.89 -3.90
CA ARG A 123 -10.82 -0.74 -3.50
C ARG A 123 -11.13 -1.66 -2.32
N PHE A 124 -11.80 -1.13 -1.32
CA PHE A 124 -12.36 -1.86 -0.19
C PHE A 124 -13.87 -1.79 -0.21
N GLU A 125 -14.51 -2.92 -0.09
CA GLU A 125 -15.97 -3.07 0.02
C GLU A 125 -16.29 -3.75 1.34
N ARG A 126 -17.34 -3.31 2.00
CA ARG A 126 -17.84 -3.98 3.19
C ARG A 126 -18.55 -5.27 2.81
N LEU A 127 -18.37 -6.32 3.60
CA LEU A 127 -19.00 -7.63 3.37
C LEU A 127 -20.47 -7.65 3.77
N ASP A 128 -20.85 -6.85 4.77
CA ASP A 128 -22.22 -6.84 5.31
C ASP A 128 -23.25 -6.19 4.38
N ASN A 129 -22.86 -5.22 3.56
CA ASN A 129 -23.78 -4.46 2.73
C ASN A 129 -23.28 -4.24 1.28
N GLY A 130 -22.07 -4.69 0.94
CA GLY A 130 -21.45 -4.54 -0.38
C GLY A 130 -21.10 -3.09 -0.76
N LEU A 131 -21.24 -2.13 0.14
CA LEU A 131 -20.94 -0.74 -0.15
C LEU A 131 -19.43 -0.48 -0.19
N LEU A 132 -19.06 0.48 -1.03
CA LEU A 132 -17.70 1.02 -1.03
C LEU A 132 -17.38 1.59 0.36
N GLU A 133 -16.33 1.11 1.00
CA GLU A 133 -15.74 1.70 2.21
C GLU A 133 -14.69 2.72 1.85
N SER A 134 -13.70 2.32 1.03
CA SER A 134 -12.71 3.24 0.51
C SER A 134 -12.16 2.80 -0.85
N SER A 135 -11.68 3.76 -1.63
CA SER A 135 -10.88 3.46 -2.82
C SER A 135 -9.76 4.48 -3.00
N GLU A 136 -8.70 4.06 -3.65
CA GLU A 136 -7.58 4.93 -4.03
C GLU A 136 -7.12 4.60 -5.44
N LEU A 137 -7.12 5.58 -6.33
CA LEU A 137 -6.39 5.56 -7.60
C LEU A 137 -5.11 6.37 -7.42
N HIS A 138 -3.97 5.72 -7.56
CA HIS A 138 -2.66 6.35 -7.52
C HIS A 138 -2.02 6.30 -8.90
N VAL A 139 -1.65 7.45 -9.43
CA VAL A 139 -0.97 7.58 -10.72
C VAL A 139 0.37 8.27 -10.50
N SER A 140 1.44 7.57 -10.81
CA SER A 140 2.81 8.05 -10.77
C SER A 140 3.28 8.33 -12.19
N TRP A 141 3.24 9.60 -12.61
CA TRP A 141 3.59 9.94 -13.98
C TRP A 141 5.09 9.97 -14.24
N LEU A 142 5.87 10.59 -13.35
CA LEU A 142 7.29 10.86 -13.58
C LEU A 142 8.09 10.66 -12.29
N HIS A 143 8.56 9.45 -12.06
CA HIS A 143 9.60 9.18 -11.08
C HIS A 143 10.93 9.03 -11.84
N TRP A 144 11.78 10.02 -11.79
CA TRP A 144 13.02 10.06 -12.53
C TRP A 144 14.23 9.96 -11.60
N TYR A 145 15.08 9.02 -11.90
CA TYR A 145 16.34 8.79 -11.21
C TYR A 145 17.49 9.11 -12.15
N PHE A 146 18.36 9.99 -11.72
CA PHE A 146 19.52 10.44 -12.52
C PHE A 146 20.75 9.62 -12.19
N LYS A 147 21.66 9.42 -13.17
CA LYS A 147 22.94 8.73 -12.99
C LYS A 147 23.83 9.39 -11.93
N SER A 148 23.68 10.67 -11.70
CA SER A 148 24.33 11.42 -10.62
C SER A 148 23.82 11.03 -9.21
N GLY A 149 22.61 10.45 -9.14
CA GLY A 149 21.94 9.98 -7.94
C GLY A 149 20.92 10.94 -7.36
N GLU A 150 20.70 12.09 -8.01
CA GLU A 150 19.54 12.93 -7.76
C GLU A 150 18.28 12.20 -8.21
N ALA A 151 17.14 12.56 -7.63
CA ALA A 151 15.85 12.01 -8.00
C ALA A 151 14.77 13.08 -7.99
N ILE A 152 13.96 13.07 -9.01
CA ILE A 152 12.66 13.71 -9.02
C ILE A 152 11.66 12.58 -8.82
N HIS A 153 11.14 12.47 -7.60
CA HIS A 153 10.06 11.56 -7.29
C HIS A 153 8.77 12.31 -7.48
N SER A 154 7.86 11.69 -8.21
CA SER A 154 6.50 12.21 -8.25
C SER A 154 6.40 13.62 -8.83
N PHE A 155 7.05 13.86 -9.95
CA PHE A 155 6.61 15.00 -10.75
C PHE A 155 5.20 14.65 -11.26
N MET A 156 4.17 15.25 -10.61
CA MET A 156 2.75 14.98 -10.85
C MET A 156 2.27 13.59 -10.36
N ASP A 157 2.62 13.18 -9.15
CA ASP A 157 1.85 12.12 -8.48
C ASP A 157 0.43 12.63 -8.24
N TYR A 158 -0.52 11.83 -8.65
CA TYR A 158 -1.93 12.09 -8.48
C TYR A 158 -2.56 10.94 -7.68
N LYS A 159 -3.34 11.33 -6.68
CA LYS A 159 -4.16 10.41 -5.90
C LYS A 159 -5.60 10.87 -5.88
N ALA A 160 -6.50 10.06 -6.44
CA ALA A 160 -7.92 10.19 -6.22
C ALA A 160 -8.32 9.15 -5.18
N SER A 161 -8.88 9.59 -4.08
CA SER A 161 -9.37 8.72 -3.02
C SER A 161 -10.84 9.00 -2.70
N GLU A 162 -11.54 7.92 -2.35
CA GLU A 162 -12.91 7.99 -1.86
C GLU A 162 -12.96 7.28 -0.50
N GLU A 163 -13.59 7.93 0.47
CA GLU A 163 -13.81 7.39 1.81
C GLU A 163 -15.29 7.53 2.19
N ARG A 164 -15.87 6.46 2.69
CA ARG A 164 -17.23 6.47 3.21
C ARG A 164 -17.19 6.27 4.72
N LEU A 165 -17.66 7.27 5.43
CA LEU A 165 -17.87 7.21 6.87
C LEU A 165 -19.26 6.67 7.17
N PHE A 166 -19.35 5.62 7.96
CA PHE A 166 -20.61 4.99 8.40
C PHE A 166 -21.04 5.50 9.77
N GLU A 167 -20.15 6.18 10.48
CA GLU A 167 -20.37 6.87 11.75
C GLU A 167 -19.54 8.16 11.76
N ASP A 168 -19.86 9.06 12.67
CA ASP A 168 -19.13 10.31 12.83
C ASP A 168 -17.69 10.01 13.24
N PHE A 169 -16.74 10.68 12.62
CA PHE A 169 -15.32 10.45 12.80
C PHE A 169 -14.60 11.71 13.29
N GLU A 170 -14.08 11.68 14.50
CA GLU A 170 -13.28 12.77 15.05
C GLU A 170 -11.85 12.70 14.52
N ILE A 171 -11.52 13.58 13.57
CA ILE A 171 -10.20 13.63 12.91
C ILE A 171 -9.14 14.34 13.78
N SER A 172 -9.57 15.23 14.65
CA SER A 172 -8.75 15.97 15.61
C SER A 172 -9.63 16.43 16.76
N PRO A 173 -9.11 16.68 17.96
CA PRO A 173 -9.91 17.14 19.09
C PRO A 173 -10.87 18.27 18.72
N GLY A 174 -12.17 18.01 18.82
CA GLY A 174 -13.24 18.96 18.50
C GLY A 174 -13.57 19.12 17.01
N VAL A 175 -12.93 18.37 16.10
CA VAL A 175 -13.22 18.41 14.67
C VAL A 175 -13.82 17.07 14.23
N VAL A 176 -15.14 17.05 14.08
CA VAL A 176 -15.89 15.86 13.71
C VAL A 176 -16.30 15.93 12.25
N LEU A 177 -16.01 14.87 11.51
CA LEU A 177 -16.49 14.62 10.15
C LEU A 177 -17.79 13.81 10.25
N PRO A 178 -18.90 14.30 9.73
CA PRO A 178 -20.17 13.57 9.78
C PRO A 178 -20.16 12.35 8.85
N VAL A 179 -21.09 11.44 9.10
CA VAL A 179 -21.42 10.35 8.17
C VAL A 179 -21.55 10.89 6.76
N GLY A 180 -20.87 10.27 5.79
CA GLY A 180 -20.87 10.79 4.42
C GLY A 180 -19.96 10.03 3.49
N HIS A 181 -19.95 10.46 2.23
CA HIS A 181 -19.07 9.97 1.20
C HIS A 181 -18.18 11.10 0.72
N TYR A 182 -16.88 10.99 0.97
CA TYR A 182 -15.87 12.00 0.71
C TYR A 182 -15.04 11.59 -0.48
N LYS A 183 -14.77 12.53 -1.38
CA LYS A 183 -13.86 12.37 -2.51
C LYS A 183 -12.74 13.38 -2.37
N MET A 184 -11.53 12.94 -2.60
CA MET A 184 -10.34 13.77 -2.39
C MET A 184 -9.35 13.55 -3.52
N ASP A 185 -9.00 14.62 -4.21
CA ASP A 185 -8.00 14.65 -5.25
C ASP A 185 -6.74 15.36 -4.75
N ARG A 186 -5.62 14.65 -4.74
CA ARG A 186 -4.36 15.18 -4.22
C ARG A 186 -3.23 15.02 -5.23
N HIS A 187 -2.36 16.01 -5.22
CA HIS A 187 -1.15 16.03 -6.04
C HIS A 187 0.08 16.16 -5.16
N SER A 188 1.19 15.59 -5.59
CA SER A 188 2.46 15.78 -4.89
C SER A 188 3.65 15.86 -5.83
N ILE A 189 4.66 16.63 -5.39
CA ILE A 189 5.96 16.72 -6.03
C ILE A 189 7.01 16.47 -4.94
N ARG A 190 8.00 15.64 -5.23
CA ARG A 190 9.15 15.41 -4.36
C ARG A 190 10.44 15.47 -5.17
N ILE A 191 11.38 16.27 -4.70
CA ILE A 191 12.71 16.41 -5.31
C ILE A 191 13.75 16.10 -4.24
N GLY A 192 14.74 15.31 -4.60
CA GLY A 192 15.82 14.92 -3.69
C GLY A 192 17.19 14.94 -4.34
N SER A 193 18.19 15.39 -3.58
CA SER A 193 19.58 15.27 -3.98
C SER A 193 20.13 13.87 -3.72
N ALA A 194 21.23 13.53 -4.36
CA ALA A 194 21.87 12.22 -4.23
C ALA A 194 22.24 11.90 -2.78
N ARG A 195 21.68 10.80 -2.24
CA ARG A 195 21.96 10.34 -0.86
C ARG A 195 23.43 9.99 -0.60
N LYS A 196 24.23 9.77 -1.64
CA LYS A 196 25.67 9.51 -1.53
C LYS A 196 26.51 10.75 -1.19
N ARG A 197 25.93 11.95 -1.32
CA ARG A 197 26.64 13.20 -1.01
C ARG A 197 26.84 13.36 0.51
N ARG A 198 27.85 14.12 0.89
CA ARG A 198 28.08 14.49 2.30
C ARG A 198 26.89 15.26 2.87
N ILE A 199 26.31 16.13 2.07
CA ILE A 199 25.07 16.83 2.40
C ILE A 199 24.03 16.40 1.36
N SER A 200 22.94 15.83 1.82
CA SER A 200 21.80 15.47 0.99
C SER A 200 20.51 16.01 1.58
N ALA A 201 19.59 16.39 0.73
CA ALA A 201 18.31 16.95 1.13
C ALA A 201 17.20 16.42 0.23
N PHE A 202 15.99 16.44 0.75
CA PHE A 202 14.78 16.36 -0.08
C PHE A 202 13.74 17.41 0.36
N VAL A 203 12.88 17.77 -0.56
CA VAL A 203 11.68 18.55 -0.30
C VAL A 203 10.50 17.87 -0.99
N SER A 204 9.34 17.88 -0.33
CA SER A 204 8.08 17.37 -0.86
C SER A 204 6.98 18.39 -0.59
N VAL A 205 6.18 18.65 -1.62
CA VAL A 205 4.98 19.47 -1.53
C VAL A 205 3.80 18.63 -1.95
N THR A 206 2.75 18.60 -1.14
CA THR A 206 1.49 17.92 -1.42
C THR A 206 0.35 18.89 -1.24
N TRP A 207 -0.60 18.91 -2.18
CA TRP A 207 -1.75 19.81 -2.14
C TRP A 207 -2.99 19.12 -2.73
N GLY A 208 -4.15 19.69 -2.44
CA GLY A 208 -5.44 19.23 -2.96
C GLY A 208 -6.48 19.08 -1.86
N ASP A 209 -7.48 18.27 -2.14
CA ASP A 209 -8.60 18.04 -1.24
C ASP A 209 -8.20 17.30 0.02
N PHE A 210 -8.85 17.61 1.11
CA PHE A 210 -8.71 16.92 2.38
C PHE A 210 -10.06 16.91 3.11
N TRP A 211 -10.74 15.79 3.06
CA TRP A 211 -12.11 15.60 3.56
C TRP A 211 -13.09 16.62 2.95
N SER A 212 -13.64 17.50 3.76
CA SER A 212 -14.58 18.56 3.34
C SER A 212 -13.90 19.89 2.99
N GLY A 213 -12.56 19.94 2.98
CA GLY A 213 -11.78 21.14 2.71
C GLY A 213 -10.59 20.86 1.80
N SER A 214 -9.54 21.63 1.95
CA SER A 214 -8.27 21.46 1.25
C SER A 214 -7.09 21.48 2.21
N ALA A 215 -5.98 20.87 1.81
CA ALA A 215 -4.75 20.91 2.58
C ALA A 215 -3.53 21.10 1.68
N GLU A 216 -2.59 21.88 2.18
CA GLU A 216 -1.24 21.99 1.64
C GLU A 216 -0.24 21.53 2.69
N GLN A 217 0.71 20.70 2.26
CA GLN A 217 1.73 20.18 3.14
C GLN A 217 3.10 20.31 2.48
N ILE A 218 4.02 20.93 3.19
CA ILE A 218 5.43 20.99 2.80
C ILE A 218 6.24 20.21 3.82
N SER A 219 7.06 19.29 3.34
CA SER A 219 7.98 18.54 4.19
C SER A 219 9.36 18.46 3.54
N GLY A 220 10.38 18.32 4.37
CA GLY A 220 11.74 18.18 3.88
C GLY A 220 12.69 17.68 4.97
N SER A 221 13.85 17.22 4.54
CA SER A 221 14.93 16.90 5.46
C SER A 221 16.28 17.22 4.84
N VAL A 222 17.25 17.49 5.70
CA VAL A 222 18.67 17.60 5.36
C VAL A 222 19.42 16.57 6.16
N THR A 223 20.25 15.79 5.48
CA THR A 223 21.16 14.82 6.11
C THR A 223 22.60 15.26 5.88
N VAL A 224 23.35 15.36 6.95
CA VAL A 224 24.79 15.69 6.92
C VAL A 224 25.57 14.45 7.37
N LYS A 225 26.50 13.99 6.55
CA LYS A 225 27.39 12.86 6.84
C LYS A 225 28.79 13.37 7.12
N LEU A 226 29.32 13.05 8.28
CA LEU A 226 30.66 13.42 8.71
C LEU A 226 31.49 12.13 9.02
N PRO A 227 31.87 11.38 7.98
CA PRO A 227 32.71 10.17 8.23
C PRO A 227 34.02 10.54 8.87
N PRO A 228 34.55 9.69 9.80
CA PRO A 228 34.03 8.42 10.25
C PRO A 228 33.02 8.53 11.42
N TRP A 229 32.69 9.75 11.89
CA TRP A 229 32.05 9.99 13.17
C TRP A 229 30.52 9.90 13.15
N PHE A 230 29.90 10.34 12.05
CA PHE A 230 28.45 10.36 11.90
C PHE A 230 28.04 9.98 10.46
N THR A 231 27.02 9.13 10.37
CA THR A 231 26.34 8.75 9.11
C THR A 231 24.84 8.76 9.29
#